data_670718b57fb5fd1caee1777384cd356e
#
_entry.id   670718b57fb5fd1caee1777384cd356e
#
_cell.length_a   1.000
_cell.length_b   1.000
_cell.length_c   1.000
_cell.angle_alpha   90.00
_cell.angle_beta   90.00
_cell.angle_gamma   90.00
#
_symmetry.space_group_name_H-M   'P 1'
#
loop_
_entity.id
_entity.type
_entity.pdbx_description
1 polymer ?
#
loop_
_entity_poly.entity_id
_entity_poly.type
_entity_poly.pdbx_seq_one_letter_code
_entity_poly.pdbx_strand_id
1 'polypeptide(L)'
;MSASTAAILRDAMRVVAEEGTARNLLTDGVVVGGKTGTAQLGTTPPNSHAWIVGYAGMPNEQPSLAFAVIVEAQEGASEQTGGRVAAPIAQAVIEAAFQ
;
A
#
# COMPACT_ATOMS: atom_id res chain seq x y z
N MET A 1 19.81 4.98 5.35
CA MET A 1 19.65 4.18 4.11
C MET A 1 20.34 4.89 2.97
N SER A 2 21.14 4.20 2.17
CA SER A 2 21.80 4.81 1.04
C SER A 2 20.80 5.10 -0.09
N ALA A 3 21.17 6.03 -0.99
CA ALA A 3 20.33 6.36 -2.14
C ALA A 3 20.15 5.15 -3.08
N SER A 4 21.18 4.32 -3.26
CA SER A 4 21.07 3.13 -4.10
C SER A 4 20.16 2.07 -3.48
N THR A 5 20.20 1.88 -2.17
CA THR A 5 19.29 0.96 -1.47
C THR A 5 17.85 1.47 -1.56
N ALA A 6 17.63 2.77 -1.38
CA ALA A 6 16.30 3.37 -1.52
C ALA A 6 15.73 3.19 -2.92
N ALA A 7 16.56 3.31 -3.96
CA ALA A 7 16.13 3.11 -5.34
C ALA A 7 15.72 1.65 -5.59
N ILE A 8 16.47 0.68 -5.06
CA ILE A 8 16.13 -0.74 -5.18
C ILE A 8 14.80 -1.05 -4.50
N LEU A 9 14.58 -0.53 -3.30
CA LEU A 9 13.32 -0.71 -2.58
C LEU A 9 12.15 -0.06 -3.34
N ARG A 10 12.37 1.13 -3.88
CA ARG A 10 11.34 1.83 -4.66
C ARG A 10 10.92 1.02 -5.88
N ASP A 11 11.87 0.45 -6.62
CA ASP A 11 11.58 -0.36 -7.79
C ASP A 11 10.87 -1.66 -7.40
N ALA A 12 11.29 -2.30 -6.33
CA ALA A 12 10.63 -3.51 -5.82
C ALA A 12 9.16 -3.23 -5.43
N MET A 13 8.91 -2.12 -4.75
CA MET A 13 7.55 -1.71 -4.35
C MET A 13 6.67 -1.39 -5.56
N ARG A 14 7.27 -0.84 -6.61
CA ARG A 14 6.56 -0.58 -7.86
C ARG A 14 6.10 -1.88 -8.51
N VAL A 15 6.93 -2.91 -8.53
CA VAL A 15 6.57 -4.23 -9.06
C VAL A 15 5.42 -4.83 -8.25
N VAL A 16 5.43 -4.70 -6.93
CA VAL A 16 4.34 -5.16 -6.07
C VAL A 16 3.01 -4.47 -6.44
N ALA A 17 3.05 -3.19 -6.74
CA ALA A 17 1.85 -2.45 -7.17
C ALA A 17 1.39 -2.87 -8.58
N GLU A 18 2.33 -3.09 -9.50
CA GLU A 18 1.98 -3.43 -10.89
C GLU A 18 1.55 -4.89 -11.05
N GLU A 19 2.15 -5.82 -10.31
CA GLU A 19 2.00 -7.25 -10.56
C GLU A 19 1.62 -8.08 -9.33
N GLY A 20 1.60 -7.48 -8.15
CA GLY A 20 1.45 -8.21 -6.88
C GLY A 20 0.26 -7.80 -6.05
N THR A 21 0.44 -7.89 -4.73
CA THR A 21 -0.63 -7.70 -3.74
C THR A 21 -1.12 -6.26 -3.59
N ALA A 22 -0.38 -5.28 -4.15
CA ALA A 22 -0.75 -3.88 -4.07
C ALA A 22 -1.38 -3.33 -5.38
N ARG A 23 -1.90 -4.21 -6.24
CA ARG A 23 -2.49 -3.81 -7.53
C ARG A 23 -3.65 -2.84 -7.38
N ASN A 24 -4.37 -2.89 -6.27
CA ASN A 24 -5.48 -1.99 -6.00
C ASN A 24 -5.04 -0.53 -5.75
N LEU A 25 -3.73 -0.26 -5.73
CA LEU A 25 -3.20 1.10 -5.67
C LEU A 25 -3.09 1.76 -7.05
N LEU A 26 -3.10 1.00 -8.13
CA LEU A 26 -2.81 1.53 -9.47
C LEU A 26 -3.77 2.66 -9.83
N THR A 27 -3.20 3.79 -10.25
CA THR A 27 -3.92 5.01 -10.61
C THR A 27 -3.37 5.51 -11.95
N ASP A 28 -4.26 5.83 -12.89
CA ASP A 28 -3.86 6.26 -14.22
C ASP A 28 -3.01 7.53 -14.16
N GLY A 29 -1.88 7.51 -14.89
CA GLY A 29 -0.99 8.67 -15.01
C GLY A 29 -0.11 8.90 -13.80
N VAL A 30 -0.12 8.01 -12.81
CA VAL A 30 0.66 8.14 -11.58
C VAL A 30 1.53 6.91 -11.40
N VAL A 31 2.80 7.11 -11.04
CA VAL A 31 3.69 6.01 -10.69
C VAL A 31 3.51 5.70 -9.20
N VAL A 32 3.18 4.47 -8.90
CA VAL A 32 2.85 4.04 -7.53
C VAL A 32 3.69 2.82 -7.15
N GLY A 33 4.18 2.82 -5.94
CA GLY A 33 4.78 1.64 -5.34
C GLY A 33 4.17 1.40 -3.97
N GLY A 34 4.07 0.14 -3.57
CA GLY A 34 3.50 -0.18 -2.27
C GLY A 34 3.90 -1.54 -1.75
N LYS A 35 3.65 -1.74 -0.48
CA LYS A 35 3.83 -3.02 0.20
C LYS A 35 2.68 -3.22 1.17
N THR A 36 1.99 -4.33 1.01
CA THR A 36 0.88 -4.71 1.90
C THR A 36 1.39 -5.54 3.07
N GLY A 37 0.60 -5.58 4.13
CA GLY A 37 0.84 -6.45 5.24
C GLY A 37 -0.43 -6.74 6.01
N THR A 38 -0.40 -7.84 6.76
CA THR A 38 -1.50 -8.27 7.60
C THR A 38 -0.92 -8.70 8.94
N ALA A 39 -1.27 -8.01 10.00
CA ALA A 39 -0.79 -8.30 11.34
C ALA A 39 -1.87 -9.08 12.10
N GLN A 40 -1.65 -10.38 12.27
CA GLN A 40 -2.58 -11.23 13.02
C GLN A 40 -2.45 -10.96 14.53
N LEU A 41 -3.59 -10.91 15.20
CA LEU A 41 -3.65 -10.58 16.62
C LEU A 41 -3.63 -11.79 17.55
N GLY A 42 -3.69 -13.01 16.99
CA GLY A 42 -3.71 -14.22 17.82
C GLY A 42 -5.00 -14.41 18.60
N THR A 43 -6.10 -13.79 18.15
CA THR A 43 -7.41 -13.90 18.80
C THR A 43 -8.18 -15.11 18.29
N THR A 44 -9.26 -15.47 19.01
CA THR A 44 -10.19 -16.53 18.61
C THR A 44 -11.61 -15.95 18.56
N PRO A 45 -12.27 -15.82 17.38
CA PRO A 45 -11.73 -16.15 16.05
C PRO A 45 -10.56 -15.23 15.63
N PRO A 46 -9.74 -15.63 14.67
CA PRO A 46 -8.61 -14.83 14.25
C PRO A 46 -9.04 -13.46 13.72
N ASN A 47 -8.33 -12.43 14.14
CA ASN A 47 -8.49 -11.08 13.63
C ASN A 47 -7.14 -10.55 13.18
N SER A 48 -7.14 -9.56 12.32
CA SER A 48 -5.91 -8.98 11.83
C SER A 48 -6.08 -7.50 11.49
N HIS A 49 -5.04 -6.73 11.76
CA HIS A 49 -4.92 -5.39 11.19
C HIS A 49 -4.44 -5.52 9.74
N ALA A 50 -5.08 -4.81 8.85
CA ALA A 50 -4.65 -4.71 7.46
C ALA A 50 -3.90 -3.41 7.27
N TRP A 51 -2.75 -3.44 6.58
CA TRP A 51 -1.98 -2.22 6.37
C TRP A 51 -1.33 -2.21 4.99
N ILE A 52 -1.01 -1.00 4.54
CA ILE A 52 -0.26 -0.77 3.32
C ILE A 52 0.59 0.50 3.50
N VAL A 53 1.80 0.46 3.00
CA VAL A 53 2.65 1.64 2.91
C VAL A 53 3.11 1.79 1.47
N GLY A 54 3.40 3.01 1.06
CA GLY A 54 3.85 3.21 -0.30
C GLY A 54 4.17 4.65 -0.62
N TYR A 55 4.31 4.88 -1.92
CA TYR A 55 4.63 6.19 -2.46
C TYR A 55 3.91 6.39 -3.78
N ALA A 56 3.81 7.65 -4.20
CA ALA A 56 3.27 8.00 -5.50
C ALA A 56 3.95 9.25 -6.04
N GLY A 57 4.01 9.36 -7.36
CA GLY A 57 4.59 10.52 -8.02
C GLY A 57 4.26 10.52 -9.50
N MET A 58 4.59 11.61 -10.17
CA MET A 58 4.41 11.71 -11.60
C MET A 58 5.52 10.96 -12.34
N PRO A 59 5.26 10.45 -13.55
CA PRO A 59 6.28 9.77 -14.34
C PRO A 59 7.51 10.65 -14.54
N ASN A 60 8.70 10.05 -14.45
CA ASN A 60 9.99 10.70 -14.61
C ASN A 60 10.33 11.74 -13.54
N GLU A 61 9.61 11.74 -12.41
CA GLU A 61 9.87 12.61 -11.29
C GLU A 61 10.12 11.79 -10.02
N GLN A 62 10.72 12.42 -9.02
CA GLN A 62 10.85 11.80 -7.71
C GLN A 62 9.47 11.65 -7.08
N PRO A 63 9.24 10.60 -6.28
CA PRO A 63 7.98 10.48 -5.55
C PRO A 63 7.72 11.73 -4.71
N SER A 64 6.49 12.22 -4.78
CA SER A 64 6.07 13.42 -4.05
C SER A 64 5.10 13.12 -2.92
N LEU A 65 4.61 11.88 -2.82
CA LEU A 65 3.69 11.45 -1.77
C LEU A 65 4.20 10.15 -1.17
N ALA A 66 4.28 10.09 0.14
CA ALA A 66 4.44 8.85 0.88
C ALA A 66 3.20 8.65 1.74
N PHE A 67 2.74 7.41 1.87
CA PHE A 67 1.53 7.14 2.63
C PHE A 67 1.64 5.85 3.44
N ALA A 68 0.82 5.78 4.48
CA ALA A 68 0.59 4.57 5.25
C ALA A 68 -0.88 4.53 5.63
N VAL A 69 -1.53 3.38 5.44
CA VAL A 69 -2.92 3.17 5.81
C VAL A 69 -3.00 1.92 6.66
N ILE A 70 -3.66 2.02 7.80
CA ILE A 70 -3.92 0.89 8.69
C ILE A 70 -5.43 0.82 8.90
N VAL A 71 -6.00 -0.36 8.65
CA VAL A 71 -7.39 -0.66 8.98
C VAL A 71 -7.35 -1.60 10.16
N GLU A 72 -7.83 -1.13 11.31
CA GLU A 72 -7.81 -1.91 12.54
C GLU A 72 -8.70 -3.15 12.43
N ALA A 73 -8.29 -4.22 13.12
CA ALA A 73 -9.09 -5.42 13.20
C ALA A 73 -10.45 -5.12 13.80
N GLN A 74 -11.49 -5.70 13.20
CA GLN A 74 -12.87 -5.48 13.64
C GLN A 74 -13.45 -6.77 14.19
N GLU A 75 -14.17 -6.66 15.29
CA GLU A 75 -14.86 -7.81 15.91
C GLU A 75 -15.84 -8.40 14.92
N GLY A 76 -15.76 -9.73 14.74
CA GLY A 76 -16.63 -10.44 13.84
C GLY A 76 -16.20 -10.42 12.38
N ALA A 77 -15.23 -9.63 12.01
CA ALA A 77 -14.67 -9.65 10.66
C ALA A 77 -13.59 -10.73 10.60
N SER A 78 -13.74 -11.67 9.69
CA SER A 78 -12.66 -12.61 9.42
C SER A 78 -11.51 -11.89 8.76
N GLU A 79 -10.37 -12.53 8.61
CA GLU A 79 -9.11 -11.95 8.16
C GLU A 79 -9.24 -10.82 7.14
N GLN A 80 -8.77 -9.65 7.53
CA GLN A 80 -8.59 -8.51 6.63
C GLN A 80 -7.17 -8.56 6.06
N THR A 81 -7.01 -8.21 4.79
CA THR A 81 -5.69 -8.13 4.18
C THR A 81 -5.42 -6.71 3.68
N GLY A 82 -4.14 -6.32 3.66
CA GLY A 82 -3.76 -5.00 3.18
C GLY A 82 -4.19 -4.72 1.75
N GLY A 83 -4.09 -5.74 0.86
CA GLY A 83 -4.47 -5.57 -0.54
C GLY A 83 -5.97 -5.43 -0.76
N ARG A 84 -6.80 -6.01 0.11
CA ARG A 84 -8.25 -6.00 -0.04
C ARG A 84 -8.91 -4.83 0.65
N VAL A 85 -8.38 -4.41 1.80
CA VAL A 85 -9.04 -3.44 2.67
C VAL A 85 -8.30 -2.11 2.71
N ALA A 86 -6.98 -2.12 2.90
CA ALA A 86 -6.20 -0.90 3.04
C ALA A 86 -5.85 -0.26 1.68
N ALA A 87 -5.57 -1.06 0.65
CA ALA A 87 -5.18 -0.53 -0.65
C ALA A 87 -6.25 0.34 -1.32
N PRO A 88 -7.54 -0.02 -1.32
CA PRO A 88 -8.57 0.87 -1.90
C PRO A 88 -8.64 2.23 -1.23
N ILE A 89 -8.41 2.28 0.09
CA ILE A 89 -8.37 3.55 0.83
C ILE A 89 -7.16 4.39 0.38
N ALA A 90 -6.00 3.76 0.27
CA ALA A 90 -4.79 4.44 -0.19
C ALA A 90 -4.95 4.92 -1.63
N GLN A 91 -5.58 4.14 -2.51
CA GLN A 91 -5.86 4.55 -3.88
C GLN A 91 -6.70 5.82 -3.93
N ALA A 92 -7.73 5.92 -3.10
CA ALA A 92 -8.56 7.12 -3.04
C ALA A 92 -7.74 8.35 -2.61
N VAL A 93 -6.80 8.18 -1.68
CA VAL A 93 -5.88 9.25 -1.27
C VAL A 93 -4.97 9.67 -2.44
N ILE A 94 -4.42 8.70 -3.15
CA ILE A 94 -3.56 8.98 -4.31
C ILE A 94 -4.34 9.73 -5.39
N GLU A 95 -5.53 9.28 -5.72
CA GLU A 95 -6.37 9.95 -6.70
C GLU A 95 -6.66 11.40 -6.32
N ALA A 96 -6.99 11.64 -5.05
CA ALA A 96 -7.23 12.98 -4.55
C ALA A 96 -5.99 13.88 -4.63
N ALA A 97 -4.82 13.32 -4.35
CA ALA A 97 -3.56 14.08 -4.35
C ALA A 97 -3.09 14.47 -5.75
N PHE A 98 -3.45 13.69 -6.77
CA PHE A 98 -2.98 13.89 -8.15
C PHE A 98 -4.08 14.30 -9.14
N GLN A 99 -5.17 14.77 -8.64
CA GLN A 99 -6.24 15.35 -9.48
C GLN A 99 -5.79 16.67 -10.10
#